data_064a1029ea9df8f59b4092fc90b778d6
#
_entry.id   064a1029ea9df8f59b4092fc90b778d6
#
_cell.length_a   1.000
_cell.length_b   1.000
_cell.length_c   1.000
_cell.angle_alpha   90.00
_cell.angle_beta   90.00
_cell.angle_gamma   90.00
#
_symmetry.space_group_name_H-M   'P 1'
#
loop_
_entity.id
_entity.type
_entity.pdbx_description
1 polymer ?
#
loop_
_entity_poly.entity_id
_entity_poly.type
_entity_poly.pdbx_seq_one_letter_code
_entity_poly.pdbx_strand_id
1 'polypeptide(L)'
;MARTLTPRQKRNKNTIQQLEAAGFYVYELHPWRVQLVVHLLEDFDAIRDILPDLEDGRPYGASFQPYQTPDNWDLAVLSVKMDADPAIVAGRVAHEAIHTLNSIFRSRGQQWDLDNDEYQAYAIEMIVVRTLWGIERMIRNGA
;
A
#
# COMPACT_ATOMS: atom_id res chain seq x y z
N MET A 1 4.89 7.36 13.05
CA MET A 1 3.60 8.07 12.88
C MET A 1 3.67 8.99 11.66
N ALA A 2 2.72 8.89 10.77
CA ALA A 2 2.63 9.79 9.63
C ALA A 2 2.22 11.20 10.06
N ARG A 3 2.64 12.21 9.32
CA ARG A 3 2.38 13.61 9.63
C ARG A 3 1.45 14.25 8.60
N THR A 4 0.57 15.10 9.07
CA THR A 4 -0.29 15.93 8.22
C THR A 4 0.55 17.01 7.55
N LEU A 5 0.37 17.17 6.24
CA LEU A 5 1.06 18.20 5.47
C LEU A 5 0.32 19.54 5.56
N THR A 6 1.08 20.63 5.61
CA THR A 6 0.52 21.96 5.50
C THR A 6 0.02 22.24 4.08
N PRO A 7 -0.91 23.21 3.87
CA PRO A 7 -1.34 23.59 2.52
C PRO A 7 -0.18 23.99 1.60
N ARG A 8 0.88 24.60 2.14
CA ARG A 8 2.07 24.97 1.36
C ARG A 8 2.85 23.73 0.91
N GLN A 9 2.97 22.71 1.78
CA GLN A 9 3.65 21.46 1.44
C GLN A 9 2.91 20.67 0.36
N LYS A 10 1.56 20.81 0.29
CA LYS A 10 0.75 20.12 -0.72
C LYS A 10 0.79 20.81 -2.10
N ARG A 11 0.84 22.13 -2.13
CA ARG A 11 0.63 22.93 -3.36
C ARG A 11 1.53 22.57 -4.53
N ASN A 12 2.79 22.24 -4.28
CA ASN A 12 3.79 22.03 -5.32
C ASN A 12 4.23 20.55 -5.44
N LYS A 13 3.44 19.63 -4.86
CA LYS A 13 3.76 18.20 -4.86
C LYS A 13 2.63 17.41 -5.54
N ASN A 14 3.02 16.46 -6.42
CA ASN A 14 2.05 15.46 -6.89
C ASN A 14 1.66 14.53 -5.72
N THR A 15 0.65 13.69 -5.94
CA THR A 15 0.12 12.81 -4.89
C THR A 15 1.19 11.89 -4.30
N ILE A 16 2.06 11.31 -5.14
CA ILE A 16 3.15 10.43 -4.66
C ILE A 16 4.11 11.19 -3.76
N GLN A 17 4.51 12.39 -4.15
CA GLN A 17 5.40 13.24 -3.35
C GLN A 17 4.76 13.64 -2.02
N GLN A 18 3.44 13.89 -2.02
CA GLN A 18 2.71 14.18 -0.79
C GLN A 18 2.70 12.97 0.16
N LEU A 19 2.44 11.78 -0.36
CA LEU A 19 2.47 10.55 0.43
C LEU A 19 3.84 10.32 1.06
N GLU A 20 4.90 10.43 0.27
CA GLU A 20 6.27 10.26 0.76
C GLU A 20 6.64 11.34 1.80
N ALA A 21 6.27 12.60 1.55
CA ALA A 21 6.52 13.69 2.48
C ALA A 21 5.78 13.52 3.81
N ALA A 22 4.61 12.88 3.80
CA ALA A 22 3.86 12.54 5.01
C ALA A 22 4.45 11.35 5.77
N GLY A 23 5.40 10.62 5.17
CA GLY A 23 6.09 9.49 5.79
C GLY A 23 5.54 8.12 5.40
N PHE A 24 4.63 8.06 4.43
CA PHE A 24 4.14 6.78 3.91
C PHE A 24 5.15 6.13 2.99
N TYR A 25 5.16 4.79 2.99
CA TYR A 25 6.00 4.01 2.09
C TYR A 25 5.33 3.89 0.73
N VAL A 26 6.05 4.23 -0.32
CA VAL A 26 5.60 4.11 -1.71
C VAL A 26 6.64 3.35 -2.52
N TYR A 27 6.21 2.35 -3.27
CA TYR A 27 7.07 1.54 -4.13
C TYR A 27 6.36 1.20 -5.44
N GLU A 28 7.01 1.45 -6.57
CA GLU A 28 6.43 1.10 -7.88
C GLU A 28 6.53 -0.40 -8.13
N LEU A 29 5.37 -1.03 -8.34
CA LEU A 29 5.28 -2.45 -8.69
C LEU A 29 5.47 -2.62 -10.21
N HIS A 30 6.59 -3.21 -10.59
CA HIS A 30 6.90 -3.52 -11.98
C HIS A 30 6.38 -4.90 -12.38
N PRO A 31 5.97 -5.10 -13.63
CA PRO A 31 5.98 -4.16 -14.75
C PRO A 31 4.70 -3.30 -14.87
N TRP A 32 3.77 -3.40 -13.94
CA TRP A 32 2.41 -2.84 -14.09
C TRP A 32 2.30 -1.34 -13.88
N ARG A 33 3.32 -0.69 -13.35
CA ARG A 33 3.34 0.73 -12.98
C ARG A 33 2.23 1.11 -12.01
N VAL A 34 1.95 0.22 -11.07
CA VAL A 34 1.07 0.46 -9.94
C VAL A 34 1.92 0.85 -8.74
N GLN A 35 1.57 1.93 -8.06
CA GLN A 35 2.30 2.37 -6.88
C GLN A 35 1.72 1.65 -5.65
N LEU A 36 2.52 0.79 -5.04
CA LEU A 36 2.21 0.22 -3.74
C LEU A 36 2.35 1.31 -2.68
N VAL A 37 1.27 1.59 -1.96
CA VAL A 37 1.25 2.54 -0.85
C VAL A 37 0.91 1.79 0.42
N VAL A 38 1.77 1.87 1.42
CA VAL A 38 1.58 1.15 2.68
C VAL A 38 1.36 2.15 3.81
N HIS A 39 0.35 1.91 4.62
CA HIS A 39 0.15 2.68 5.85
C HIS A 39 -0.26 1.79 7.01
N LEU A 40 0.06 2.24 8.21
CA LEU A 40 -0.46 1.64 9.43
C LEU A 40 -1.89 2.14 9.67
N LEU A 41 -2.77 1.29 10.19
CA LEU A 41 -4.16 1.68 10.44
C LEU A 41 -4.30 2.86 11.39
N GLU A 42 -3.38 3.03 12.34
CA GLU A 42 -3.33 4.20 13.23
C GLU A 42 -3.12 5.53 12.49
N ASP A 43 -2.57 5.49 11.28
CA ASP A 43 -2.28 6.66 10.45
C ASP A 43 -3.39 6.95 9.41
N PHE A 44 -4.55 6.31 9.54
CA PHE A 44 -5.63 6.42 8.56
C PHE A 44 -6.08 7.87 8.32
N ASP A 45 -6.21 8.66 9.36
CA ASP A 45 -6.64 10.06 9.20
C ASP A 45 -5.62 10.88 8.41
N ALA A 46 -4.32 10.62 8.60
CA ALA A 46 -3.26 11.30 7.85
C ALA A 46 -3.25 10.92 6.37
N ILE A 47 -3.45 9.64 6.04
CA ILE A 47 -3.49 9.23 4.63
C ILE A 47 -4.77 9.72 3.95
N ARG A 48 -5.91 9.72 4.64
CA ARG A 48 -7.18 10.22 4.12
C ARG A 48 -7.12 11.71 3.77
N ASP A 49 -6.27 12.46 4.46
CA ASP A 49 -6.03 13.86 4.14
C ASP A 49 -5.40 14.05 2.72
N ILE A 50 -4.71 13.04 2.22
CA ILE A 50 -4.11 13.02 0.89
C ILE A 50 -5.01 12.25 -0.11
N LEU A 51 -5.63 11.17 0.34
CA LEU A 51 -6.52 10.30 -0.43
C LEU A 51 -7.93 10.34 0.17
N PRO A 52 -8.73 11.38 -0.13
CA PRO A 52 -9.96 11.67 0.63
C PRO A 52 -11.06 10.62 0.47
N ASP A 53 -11.07 9.87 -0.62
CA ASP A 53 -12.09 8.84 -0.89
C ASP A 53 -11.70 7.45 -0.38
N LEU A 54 -10.58 7.35 0.36
CA LEU A 54 -10.13 6.08 0.90
C LEU A 54 -11.12 5.56 1.95
N GLU A 55 -11.51 4.29 1.81
CA GLU A 55 -12.38 3.63 2.79
C GLU A 55 -11.64 3.35 4.10
N ASP A 56 -12.36 3.47 5.21
CA ASP A 56 -11.80 3.21 6.53
C ASP A 56 -11.59 1.71 6.76
N GLY A 57 -10.34 1.29 6.82
CA GLY A 57 -9.96 -0.10 7.09
C GLY A 57 -9.80 -0.43 8.58
N ARG A 58 -9.99 0.53 9.49
CA ARG A 58 -9.79 0.32 10.93
C ARG A 58 -10.64 -0.79 11.55
N PRO A 59 -11.87 -1.09 11.06
CA PRO A 59 -12.62 -2.25 11.55
C PRO A 59 -11.98 -3.61 11.26
N TYR A 60 -11.02 -3.65 10.34
CA TYR A 60 -10.34 -4.86 9.88
C TYR A 60 -8.89 -4.90 10.36
N GLY A 61 -8.29 -6.08 10.40
CA GLY A 61 -6.86 -6.23 10.76
C GLY A 61 -5.91 -5.76 9.67
N ALA A 62 -6.38 -5.77 8.42
CA ALA A 62 -5.68 -5.24 7.25
C ALA A 62 -6.69 -5.02 6.14
N SER A 63 -6.36 -4.22 5.15
CA SER A 63 -7.19 -4.04 3.97
C SER A 63 -6.35 -3.66 2.74
N PHE A 64 -6.90 -3.94 1.58
CA PHE A 64 -6.37 -3.49 0.30
C PHE A 64 -7.44 -2.67 -0.42
N GLN A 65 -7.03 -1.56 -1.04
CA GLN A 65 -7.90 -0.77 -1.90
C GLN A 65 -7.14 -0.33 -3.15
N PRO A 66 -7.72 -0.55 -4.35
CA PRO A 66 -7.25 0.16 -5.54
C PRO A 66 -7.69 1.61 -5.45
N TYR A 67 -6.84 2.53 -5.85
CA TYR A 67 -7.14 3.96 -5.81
C TYR A 67 -6.52 4.65 -7.02
N GLN A 68 -7.32 5.41 -7.75
CA GLN A 68 -6.82 6.28 -8.81
C GLN A 68 -6.86 7.73 -8.35
N THR A 69 -5.71 8.41 -8.41
CA THR A 69 -5.61 9.80 -7.99
C THR A 69 -6.10 10.75 -9.08
N PRO A 70 -6.49 11.99 -8.74
CA PRO A 70 -6.84 13.00 -9.75
C PRO A 70 -5.71 13.32 -10.73
N ASP A 71 -4.46 13.16 -10.32
CA ASP A 71 -3.26 13.32 -11.15
C ASP A 71 -2.80 12.02 -11.84
N ASN A 72 -3.72 11.05 -11.99
CA ASN A 72 -3.59 9.83 -12.79
C ASN A 72 -2.55 8.80 -12.31
N TRP A 73 -2.35 8.72 -11.00
CA TRP A 73 -1.59 7.61 -10.42
C TRP A 73 -2.51 6.44 -10.10
N ASP A 74 -2.09 5.23 -10.48
CA ASP A 74 -2.72 3.99 -10.04
C ASP A 74 -2.05 3.53 -8.75
N LEU A 75 -2.82 3.46 -7.67
CA LEU A 75 -2.33 3.05 -6.37
C LEU A 75 -2.92 1.70 -5.96
N ALA A 76 -2.10 0.91 -5.30
CA ALA A 76 -2.53 -0.23 -4.49
C ALA A 76 -2.27 0.15 -3.03
N VAL A 77 -3.34 0.49 -2.30
CA VAL A 77 -3.21 0.99 -0.92
C VAL A 77 -3.43 -0.17 0.05
N LEU A 78 -2.38 -0.53 0.77
CA LEU A 78 -2.42 -1.55 1.82
C LEU A 78 -2.39 -0.88 3.18
N SER A 79 -3.38 -1.19 4.00
CA SER A 79 -3.40 -0.81 5.41
C SER A 79 -3.17 -2.04 6.28
N VAL A 80 -2.37 -1.88 7.32
CA VAL A 80 -2.00 -2.99 8.21
C VAL A 80 -2.11 -2.55 9.65
N LYS A 81 -2.82 -3.36 10.46
CA LYS A 81 -2.80 -3.25 11.91
C LYS A 81 -1.63 -4.06 12.46
N MET A 82 -0.80 -3.42 13.26
CA MET A 82 0.30 -4.10 13.92
C MET A 82 -0.19 -5.06 14.99
N ASP A 83 0.60 -6.06 15.26
CA ASP A 83 0.39 -7.07 16.29
C ASP A 83 1.75 -7.37 16.95
N ALA A 84 1.72 -7.79 18.23
CA ALA A 84 2.94 -8.15 18.93
C ALA A 84 3.60 -9.40 18.33
N ASP A 85 2.82 -10.27 17.69
CA ASP A 85 3.32 -11.44 16.98
C ASP A 85 3.60 -11.07 15.51
N PRO A 86 4.87 -11.06 15.07
CA PRO A 86 5.22 -10.75 13.70
C PRO A 86 4.64 -11.73 12.67
N ALA A 87 4.34 -12.95 13.07
CA ALA A 87 3.70 -13.93 12.18
C ALA A 87 2.27 -13.51 11.83
N ILE A 88 1.55 -12.90 12.76
CA ILE A 88 0.20 -12.38 12.50
C ILE A 88 0.27 -11.23 11.48
N VAL A 89 1.23 -10.31 11.63
CA VAL A 89 1.42 -9.22 10.68
C VAL A 89 1.76 -9.77 9.29
N ALA A 90 2.68 -10.72 9.21
CA ALA A 90 3.06 -11.35 7.94
C ALA A 90 1.87 -12.04 7.26
N GLY A 91 1.04 -12.73 8.04
CA GLY A 91 -0.18 -13.38 7.53
C GLY A 91 -1.18 -12.37 6.96
N ARG A 92 -1.40 -11.26 7.67
CA ARG A 92 -2.25 -10.15 7.18
C ARG A 92 -1.73 -9.57 5.87
N VAL A 93 -0.44 -9.34 5.79
CA VAL A 93 0.21 -8.80 4.57
C VAL A 93 0.07 -9.79 3.41
N ALA A 94 0.31 -11.08 3.64
CA ALA A 94 0.15 -12.10 2.60
C ALA A 94 -1.28 -12.18 2.09
N HIS A 95 -2.27 -12.08 2.98
CA HIS A 95 -3.69 -12.05 2.63
C HIS A 95 -3.99 -10.86 1.68
N GLU A 96 -3.56 -9.66 2.05
CA GLU A 96 -3.80 -8.48 1.24
C GLU A 96 -2.97 -8.46 -0.05
N ALA A 97 -1.81 -9.11 -0.08
CA ALA A 97 -1.01 -9.25 -1.29
C ALA A 97 -1.74 -10.05 -2.38
N ILE A 98 -2.49 -11.07 -2.01
CA ILE A 98 -3.33 -11.84 -2.95
C ILE A 98 -4.40 -10.94 -3.57
N HIS A 99 -5.11 -10.15 -2.75
CA HIS A 99 -6.11 -9.20 -3.27
C HIS A 99 -5.47 -8.15 -4.17
N THR A 100 -4.28 -7.67 -3.80
CA THR A 100 -3.52 -6.71 -4.60
C THR A 100 -3.22 -7.27 -5.98
N LEU A 101 -2.65 -8.47 -6.05
CA LEU A 101 -2.29 -9.09 -7.34
C LEU A 101 -3.53 -9.40 -8.18
N ASN A 102 -4.60 -9.90 -7.57
CA ASN A 102 -5.86 -10.14 -8.26
C ASN A 102 -6.43 -8.85 -8.88
N SER A 103 -6.38 -7.74 -8.16
CA SER A 103 -6.83 -6.45 -8.66
C SER A 103 -5.98 -5.98 -9.84
N ILE A 104 -4.66 -6.10 -9.73
CA ILE A 104 -3.74 -5.75 -10.83
C ILE A 104 -4.02 -6.61 -12.07
N PHE A 105 -4.12 -7.91 -11.90
CA PHE A 105 -4.38 -8.84 -13.01
C PHE A 105 -5.72 -8.51 -13.69
N ARG A 106 -6.77 -8.29 -12.90
CA ARG A 106 -8.08 -7.91 -13.43
C ARG A 106 -8.02 -6.62 -14.25
N SER A 107 -7.32 -5.61 -13.75
CA SER A 107 -7.21 -4.32 -14.44
C SER A 107 -6.33 -4.37 -15.70
N ARG A 108 -5.42 -5.33 -15.78
CA ARG A 108 -4.48 -5.50 -16.91
C ARG A 108 -4.86 -6.64 -17.87
N GLY A 109 -5.99 -7.32 -17.63
CA GLY A 109 -6.42 -8.43 -18.47
C GLY A 109 -5.55 -9.68 -18.32
N GLN A 110 -4.85 -9.82 -17.21
CA GLN A 110 -4.05 -11.01 -16.91
C GLN A 110 -4.85 -12.01 -16.09
N GLN A 111 -4.45 -13.28 -16.16
CA GLN A 111 -5.05 -14.38 -15.40
C GLN A 111 -3.97 -15.17 -14.69
N TRP A 112 -4.35 -15.81 -13.58
CA TRP A 112 -3.49 -16.78 -12.93
C TRP A 112 -3.27 -17.98 -13.83
N ASP A 113 -2.02 -18.41 -13.94
CA ASP A 113 -1.63 -19.59 -14.68
C ASP A 113 -1.25 -20.70 -13.68
N LEU A 114 -2.13 -21.68 -13.52
CA LEU A 114 -1.91 -22.77 -12.57
C LEU A 114 -0.84 -23.76 -13.05
N ASP A 115 -0.58 -23.83 -14.36
CA ASP A 115 0.44 -24.70 -14.93
C ASP A 115 1.83 -24.08 -14.93
N ASN A 116 1.91 -22.75 -14.81
CA ASN A 116 3.16 -22.01 -14.69
C ASN A 116 2.95 -20.85 -13.72
N ASP A 117 3.06 -21.16 -12.44
CA ASP A 117 2.72 -20.23 -11.35
C ASP A 117 3.90 -19.41 -10.84
N GLU A 118 5.11 -19.58 -11.37
CA GLU A 118 6.30 -18.85 -10.93
C GLU A 118 6.14 -17.33 -11.03
N TYR A 119 5.48 -16.84 -12.07
CA TYR A 119 5.28 -15.42 -12.28
C TYR A 119 4.46 -14.78 -11.15
N GLN A 120 3.30 -15.36 -10.84
CA GLN A 120 2.46 -14.84 -9.76
C GLN A 120 3.06 -15.10 -8.38
N ALA A 121 3.79 -16.20 -8.20
CA ALA A 121 4.49 -16.48 -6.96
C ALA A 121 5.56 -15.41 -6.66
N TYR A 122 6.38 -15.04 -7.65
CA TYR A 122 7.35 -13.94 -7.50
C TYR A 122 6.67 -12.59 -7.28
N ALA A 123 5.55 -12.34 -7.94
CA ALA A 123 4.80 -11.10 -7.73
C ALA A 123 4.27 -10.98 -6.29
N ILE A 124 3.71 -12.05 -5.74
CA ILE A 124 3.28 -12.10 -4.34
C ILE A 124 4.46 -11.91 -3.39
N GLU A 125 5.57 -12.60 -3.62
CA GLU A 125 6.79 -12.45 -2.81
C GLU A 125 7.24 -10.98 -2.79
N MET A 126 7.30 -10.33 -3.94
CA MET A 126 7.70 -8.92 -4.05
C MET A 126 6.75 -8.01 -3.25
N ILE A 127 5.43 -8.19 -3.39
CA ILE A 127 4.45 -7.38 -2.67
C ILE A 127 4.60 -7.56 -1.16
N VAL A 128 4.72 -8.80 -0.70
CA VAL A 128 4.88 -9.11 0.73
C VAL A 128 6.16 -8.50 1.29
N VAL A 129 7.29 -8.73 0.64
CA VAL A 129 8.59 -8.23 1.09
C VAL A 129 8.60 -6.70 1.12
N ARG A 130 8.14 -6.05 0.07
CA ARG A 130 8.10 -4.59 0.01
C ARG A 130 7.17 -3.99 1.06
N THR A 131 6.02 -4.63 1.31
CA THR A 131 5.09 -4.19 2.34
C THR A 131 5.72 -4.30 3.74
N LEU A 132 6.34 -5.43 4.05
CA LEU A 132 7.01 -5.62 5.35
C LEU A 132 8.18 -4.67 5.54
N TRP A 133 9.00 -4.44 4.53
CA TRP A 133 10.06 -3.44 4.59
C TRP A 133 9.52 -2.02 4.78
N GLY A 134 8.42 -1.71 4.11
CA GLY A 134 7.75 -0.42 4.25
C GLY A 134 7.25 -0.18 5.67
N ILE A 135 6.62 -1.18 6.27
CA ILE A 135 6.15 -1.15 7.67
C ILE A 135 7.34 -0.92 8.61
N GLU A 136 8.41 -1.70 8.47
CA GLU A 136 9.60 -1.56 9.30
C GLU A 136 10.20 -0.16 9.19
N ARG A 137 10.32 0.35 7.98
CA ARG A 137 10.84 1.71 7.73
C ARG A 137 9.98 2.79 8.38
N MET A 138 8.65 2.68 8.25
CA MET A 138 7.74 3.65 8.86
C MET A 138 7.82 3.65 10.38
N ILE A 139 7.90 2.47 11.00
CA ILE A 139 8.04 2.34 12.46
C ILE A 139 9.37 2.95 12.92
N ARG A 140 10.45 2.65 12.23
CA ARG A 140 11.79 3.16 12.54
C ARG A 140 11.85 4.68 12.44
N ASN A 141 11.23 5.27 11.42
CA ASN A 141 11.24 6.71 11.18
C ASN A 141 10.25 7.47 12.08
N GLY A 142 9.25 6.78 12.63
CA GLY A 142 8.26 7.36 13.54
C GLY A 142 8.65 7.30 15.01
N ALA A 143 9.73 6.56 15.33
CA ALA A 143 10.19 6.38 16.69
C ALA A 143 10.97 7.62 17.21
#